data_ef67e046ba1022686a05b36e7d321823
#
_entry.id   ef67e046ba1022686a05b36e7d321823
#
_cell.length_a   1.000
_cell.length_b   1.000
_cell.length_c   1.000
_cell.angle_alpha   90.00
_cell.angle_beta   90.00
_cell.angle_gamma   90.00
#
_symmetry.space_group_name_H-M   'P 1'
#
loop_
_entity.id
_entity.type
_entity.pdbx_description
1 polymer ?
#
loop_
_entity_poly.entity_id
_entity_poly.type
_entity_poly.pdbx_seq_one_letter_code
_entity_poly.pdbx_strand_id
1 'polypeptide(L)'
;LQAEAEHGLLLGLARARAASGTEPDPTELFATVQEGDRVIGCLFRTPPHPLGLTDLPEAAIPLALRQVALSYPDLPGVVGPPDAVAAFAEGWARMTGVSVRSGPEMEIRVLEEVLPTPRPVPGRMRLAAAADAALLEDWGFRFVDESGIGGAGSESPTRGLMADDALYVWEVDGRVRSMAAAVGPTPRGIRIAYVYTPHHAREHGYATALVAELSHLLLNRGFDFCFLYTDRANPTSSGIYQRLGYRTMGLAAMLDFLPTSD
;
A
#
# COMPACT_ATOMS: atom_id res chain seq x y z
N LEU A 1 3.03 -17.76 1.38
CA LEU A 1 3.76 -16.54 1.04
C LEU A 1 3.05 -15.75 -0.03
N GLN A 2 2.84 -16.27 -1.25
CA GLN A 2 2.22 -15.52 -2.35
C GLN A 2 0.83 -14.98 -1.95
N ALA A 3 -0.10 -15.84 -1.58
CA ALA A 3 -1.45 -15.41 -1.18
C ALA A 3 -1.45 -14.41 -0.01
N GLU A 4 -0.51 -14.55 0.94
CA GLU A 4 -0.40 -13.62 2.05
C GLU A 4 0.11 -12.24 1.61
N ALA A 5 1.02 -12.17 0.66
CA ALA A 5 1.51 -10.92 0.09
C ALA A 5 0.44 -10.25 -0.80
N GLU A 6 -0.27 -11.02 -1.62
CA GLU A 6 -1.36 -10.53 -2.48
C GLU A 6 -2.51 -9.92 -1.65
N HIS A 7 -2.82 -10.51 -0.50
CA HIS A 7 -3.83 -10.01 0.42
C HIS A 7 -3.26 -9.20 1.59
N GLY A 8 -1.99 -8.80 1.50
CA GLY A 8 -1.26 -8.15 2.59
C GLY A 8 -1.88 -6.84 3.07
N LEU A 9 -2.50 -6.08 2.19
CA LEU A 9 -3.21 -4.85 2.57
C LEU A 9 -4.42 -5.17 3.46
N LEU A 10 -5.29 -6.10 3.04
CA LEU A 10 -6.43 -6.56 3.82
C LEU A 10 -5.99 -7.12 5.17
N LEU A 11 -5.02 -8.04 5.17
CA LEU A 11 -4.54 -8.70 6.38
C LEU A 11 -3.95 -7.70 7.38
N GLY A 12 -3.15 -6.74 6.90
CA GLY A 12 -2.57 -5.69 7.73
C GLY A 12 -3.63 -4.80 8.36
N LEU A 13 -4.61 -4.34 7.57
CA LEU A 13 -5.72 -3.51 8.07
C LEU A 13 -6.61 -4.28 9.04
N ALA A 14 -6.99 -5.50 8.73
CA ALA A 14 -7.83 -6.33 9.61
C ALA A 14 -7.14 -6.62 10.95
N ARG A 15 -5.83 -6.89 10.95
CA ARG A 15 -5.05 -7.08 12.19
C ARG A 15 -4.93 -5.80 13.00
N ALA A 16 -4.64 -4.68 12.36
CA ALA A 16 -4.58 -3.39 13.04
C ALA A 16 -5.93 -3.06 13.70
N ARG A 17 -7.02 -3.31 12.99
CA ARG A 17 -8.37 -3.12 13.52
C ARG A 17 -8.68 -4.03 14.69
N ALA A 18 -8.36 -5.31 14.59
CA ALA A 18 -8.54 -6.27 15.68
C ALA A 18 -7.71 -5.92 16.93
N ALA A 19 -6.52 -5.35 16.74
CA ALA A 19 -5.62 -4.97 17.83
C ALA A 19 -5.99 -3.62 18.51
N SER A 20 -6.74 -2.74 17.83
CA SER A 20 -7.05 -1.40 18.34
C SER A 20 -7.92 -1.42 19.61
N GLY A 21 -8.72 -2.46 19.81
CA GLY A 21 -9.67 -2.56 20.91
C GLY A 21 -10.77 -1.48 20.91
N THR A 22 -10.86 -0.68 19.88
CA THR A 22 -11.89 0.37 19.74
C THR A 22 -13.15 -0.18 19.10
N GLU A 23 -14.29 0.47 19.36
CA GLU A 23 -15.53 0.15 18.66
C GLU A 23 -15.34 0.22 17.13
N PRO A 24 -15.97 -0.68 16.35
CA PRO A 24 -15.92 -0.60 14.89
C PRO A 24 -16.44 0.75 14.38
N ASP A 25 -15.69 1.40 13.50
CA ASP A 25 -16.18 2.56 12.79
C ASP A 25 -17.29 2.10 11.81
N PRO A 26 -18.53 2.61 11.95
CA PRO A 26 -19.64 2.20 11.11
C PRO A 26 -19.45 2.52 9.63
N THR A 27 -18.48 3.35 9.29
CA THR A 27 -18.12 3.69 7.91
C THR A 27 -17.10 2.73 7.30
N GLU A 28 -16.46 1.88 8.11
CA GLU A 28 -15.55 0.86 7.64
C GLU A 28 -16.31 -0.39 7.15
N LEU A 29 -15.73 -1.07 6.19
CA LEU A 29 -16.23 -2.36 5.68
C LEU A 29 -15.15 -3.42 5.79
N PHE A 30 -15.47 -4.54 6.43
CA PHE A 30 -14.74 -5.80 6.34
C PHE A 30 -15.77 -6.91 6.15
N ALA A 31 -15.89 -7.44 4.95
CA ALA A 31 -16.90 -8.41 4.59
C ALA A 31 -16.30 -9.59 3.84
N THR A 32 -16.87 -10.78 4.06
CA THR A 32 -16.56 -11.98 3.30
C THR A 32 -17.67 -12.28 2.29
N VAL A 33 -17.26 -12.76 1.13
CA VAL A 33 -18.18 -13.36 0.13
C VAL A 33 -18.08 -14.87 0.28
N GLN A 34 -19.24 -15.54 0.42
CA GLN A 34 -19.28 -16.97 0.72
C GLN A 34 -20.15 -17.72 -0.31
N GLU A 35 -19.72 -18.93 -0.59
CA GLU A 35 -20.49 -19.93 -1.33
C GLU A 35 -20.68 -21.15 -0.41
N GLY A 36 -21.88 -21.29 0.15
CA GLY A 36 -22.11 -22.20 1.29
C GLY A 36 -21.25 -21.78 2.48
N ASP A 37 -20.45 -22.70 3.02
CA ASP A 37 -19.54 -22.45 4.14
C ASP A 37 -18.12 -21.99 3.72
N ARG A 38 -17.88 -21.88 2.41
CA ARG A 38 -16.57 -21.51 1.87
C ARG A 38 -16.47 -20.02 1.60
N VAL A 39 -15.48 -19.33 2.18
CA VAL A 39 -15.13 -17.97 1.80
C VAL A 39 -14.47 -18.00 0.41
N ILE A 40 -15.04 -17.27 -0.54
CA ILE A 40 -14.58 -17.16 -1.94
C ILE A 40 -14.03 -15.80 -2.29
N GLY A 41 -14.07 -14.85 -1.35
CA GLY A 41 -13.47 -13.54 -1.49
C GLY A 41 -13.80 -12.63 -0.32
N CYS A 42 -13.18 -11.47 -0.32
CA CYS A 42 -13.38 -10.43 0.68
C CYS A 42 -13.51 -9.05 0.04
N LEU A 43 -14.26 -8.18 0.73
CA LEU A 43 -14.38 -6.76 0.45
C LEU A 43 -13.95 -6.00 1.70
N PHE A 44 -13.17 -4.94 1.54
CA PHE A 44 -12.77 -4.11 2.67
C PHE A 44 -12.67 -2.64 2.25
N ARG A 45 -12.98 -1.75 3.17
CA ARG A 45 -12.86 -0.31 2.95
C ARG A 45 -12.62 0.40 4.28
N THR A 46 -11.70 1.32 4.28
CA THR A 46 -11.44 2.29 5.34
C THR A 46 -11.52 3.68 4.71
N PRO A 47 -12.65 4.41 4.85
CA PRO A 47 -12.79 5.72 4.26
C PRO A 47 -11.66 6.68 4.69
N PRO A 48 -11.22 7.59 3.79
CA PRO A 48 -11.78 7.92 2.47
C PRO A 48 -11.28 7.04 1.32
N HIS A 49 -10.53 5.96 1.59
CA HIS A 49 -9.89 5.13 0.58
C HIS A 49 -10.90 4.36 -0.31
N PRO A 50 -10.46 3.91 -1.52
CA PRO A 50 -11.26 3.08 -2.39
C PRO A 50 -11.63 1.73 -1.75
N LEU A 51 -12.59 1.04 -2.35
CA LEU A 51 -12.96 -0.33 -1.98
C LEU A 51 -11.83 -1.28 -2.35
N GLY A 52 -11.34 -2.05 -1.39
CA GLY A 52 -10.43 -3.16 -1.63
C GLY A 52 -11.18 -4.46 -1.92
N LEU A 53 -10.72 -5.18 -2.93
CA LEU A 53 -11.21 -6.51 -3.30
C LEU A 53 -10.07 -7.53 -3.16
N THR A 54 -10.43 -8.76 -2.81
CA THR A 54 -9.62 -9.94 -3.16
C THR A 54 -10.11 -10.54 -4.47
N ASP A 55 -9.57 -11.67 -4.88
CA ASP A 55 -10.15 -12.41 -6.00
C ASP A 55 -11.62 -12.71 -5.72
N LEU A 56 -12.45 -12.38 -6.70
CA LEU A 56 -13.90 -12.63 -6.66
C LEU A 56 -14.32 -13.34 -7.95
N PRO A 57 -15.01 -14.46 -7.85
CA PRO A 57 -15.66 -15.07 -9.01
C PRO A 57 -16.62 -14.08 -9.67
N GLU A 58 -16.67 -14.07 -10.99
CA GLU A 58 -17.54 -13.17 -11.76
C GLU A 58 -19.02 -13.24 -11.30
N ALA A 59 -19.49 -14.45 -10.96
CA ALA A 59 -20.84 -14.66 -10.45
C ALA A 59 -21.13 -13.96 -9.12
N ALA A 60 -20.11 -13.60 -8.33
CA ALA A 60 -20.25 -12.90 -7.05
C ALA A 60 -20.29 -11.37 -7.22
N ILE A 61 -19.82 -10.84 -8.34
CA ILE A 61 -19.75 -9.38 -8.59
C ILE A 61 -21.11 -8.69 -8.46
N PRO A 62 -22.23 -9.20 -9.02
CA PRO A 62 -23.54 -8.54 -8.88
C PRO A 62 -24.03 -8.43 -7.43
N LEU A 63 -23.68 -9.40 -6.58
CA LEU A 63 -24.01 -9.35 -5.16
C LEU A 63 -23.18 -8.29 -4.45
N ALA A 64 -21.86 -8.29 -4.69
CA ALA A 64 -20.93 -7.31 -4.12
C ALA A 64 -21.35 -5.87 -4.48
N LEU A 65 -21.68 -5.62 -5.75
CA LEU A 65 -22.15 -4.32 -6.24
C LEU A 65 -23.39 -3.83 -5.48
N ARG A 66 -24.40 -4.68 -5.34
CA ARG A 66 -25.64 -4.31 -4.62
C ARG A 66 -25.38 -3.97 -3.16
N GLN A 67 -24.56 -4.76 -2.47
CA GLN A 67 -24.25 -4.54 -1.05
C GLN A 67 -23.42 -3.25 -0.85
N VAL A 68 -22.44 -3.03 -1.70
CA VAL A 68 -21.61 -1.83 -1.63
C VAL A 68 -22.42 -0.57 -1.93
N ALA A 69 -23.30 -0.60 -2.94
CA ALA A 69 -24.12 0.56 -3.31
C ALA A 69 -25.08 1.00 -2.19
N LEU A 70 -25.54 0.08 -1.37
CA LEU A 70 -26.42 0.42 -0.22
C LEU A 70 -25.69 1.22 0.86
N SER A 71 -24.40 0.97 1.04
CA SER A 71 -23.61 1.58 2.12
C SER A 71 -22.72 2.73 1.64
N TYR A 72 -22.31 2.70 0.37
CA TYR A 72 -21.30 3.63 -0.18
C TYR A 72 -21.70 4.10 -1.59
N PRO A 73 -22.77 4.91 -1.73
CA PRO A 73 -23.22 5.39 -3.04
C PRO A 73 -22.16 6.22 -3.77
N ASP A 74 -21.31 6.96 -3.00
CA ASP A 74 -20.24 7.81 -3.52
C ASP A 74 -18.86 7.12 -3.40
N LEU A 75 -18.76 5.88 -3.89
CA LEU A 75 -17.50 5.13 -3.84
C LEU A 75 -16.45 5.82 -4.71
N PRO A 76 -15.25 6.16 -4.16
CA PRO A 76 -14.23 6.90 -4.91
C PRO A 76 -13.47 6.04 -5.93
N GLY A 77 -13.53 4.71 -5.80
CA GLY A 77 -12.81 3.80 -6.66
C GLY A 77 -12.73 2.38 -6.08
N VAL A 78 -11.98 1.54 -6.76
CA VAL A 78 -11.76 0.14 -6.40
C VAL A 78 -10.31 -0.27 -6.62
N VAL A 79 -9.75 -1.12 -5.75
CA VAL A 79 -8.38 -1.63 -5.79
C VAL A 79 -8.35 -3.13 -5.48
N GLY A 80 -7.48 -3.87 -6.14
CA GLY A 80 -7.32 -5.32 -5.93
C GLY A 80 -6.76 -6.04 -7.16
N PRO A 81 -6.97 -7.35 -7.28
CA PRO A 81 -6.58 -8.12 -8.45
C PRO A 81 -7.21 -7.56 -9.73
N PRO A 82 -6.44 -7.44 -10.84
CA PRO A 82 -6.88 -6.72 -12.05
C PRO A 82 -8.24 -7.19 -12.60
N ASP A 83 -8.47 -8.49 -12.68
CA ASP A 83 -9.70 -9.04 -13.24
C ASP A 83 -10.93 -8.74 -12.36
N ALA A 84 -10.80 -8.88 -11.04
CA ALA A 84 -11.86 -8.56 -10.09
C ALA A 84 -12.19 -7.06 -10.09
N VAL A 85 -11.15 -6.22 -10.15
CA VAL A 85 -11.27 -4.75 -10.23
C VAL A 85 -11.97 -4.34 -11.51
N ALA A 86 -11.59 -4.90 -12.65
CA ALA A 86 -12.20 -4.59 -13.95
C ALA A 86 -13.67 -4.97 -13.98
N ALA A 87 -14.01 -6.19 -13.55
CA ALA A 87 -15.39 -6.67 -13.51
C ALA A 87 -16.28 -5.85 -12.56
N PHE A 88 -15.77 -5.50 -11.38
CA PHE A 88 -16.48 -4.66 -10.43
C PHE A 88 -16.70 -3.25 -10.98
N ALA A 89 -15.66 -2.61 -11.54
CA ALA A 89 -15.73 -1.26 -12.05
C ALA A 89 -16.69 -1.14 -13.23
N GLU A 90 -16.71 -2.12 -14.14
CA GLU A 90 -17.67 -2.16 -15.24
C GLU A 90 -19.11 -2.26 -14.73
N GLY A 91 -19.35 -3.13 -13.75
CA GLY A 91 -20.66 -3.27 -13.12
C GLY A 91 -21.09 -2.01 -12.36
N TRP A 92 -20.16 -1.37 -11.64
CA TRP A 92 -20.41 -0.13 -10.91
C TRP A 92 -20.77 1.02 -11.84
N ALA A 93 -19.99 1.23 -12.91
CA ALA A 93 -20.26 2.26 -13.91
C ALA A 93 -21.62 2.08 -14.59
N ARG A 94 -21.99 0.83 -14.95
CA ARG A 94 -23.33 0.55 -15.50
C ARG A 94 -24.48 0.87 -14.53
N MET A 95 -24.25 0.65 -13.24
CA MET A 95 -25.28 0.84 -12.21
C MET A 95 -25.44 2.32 -11.80
N THR A 96 -24.34 3.06 -11.73
CA THR A 96 -24.31 4.42 -11.16
C THR A 96 -24.14 5.53 -12.19
N GLY A 97 -23.70 5.19 -13.41
CA GLY A 97 -23.44 6.16 -14.47
C GLY A 97 -22.10 6.90 -14.35
N VAL A 98 -21.24 6.57 -13.37
CA VAL A 98 -19.94 7.21 -13.19
C VAL A 98 -18.98 6.88 -14.35
N SER A 99 -18.04 7.79 -14.61
CA SER A 99 -16.90 7.51 -15.48
C SER A 99 -15.80 6.79 -14.71
N VAL A 100 -15.08 5.90 -15.39
CA VAL A 100 -13.97 5.15 -14.81
C VAL A 100 -12.65 5.67 -15.35
N ARG A 101 -11.71 5.97 -14.46
CA ARG A 101 -10.34 6.37 -14.81
C ARG A 101 -9.36 5.31 -14.28
N SER A 102 -8.45 4.86 -15.14
CA SER A 102 -7.37 3.98 -14.71
C SER A 102 -6.36 4.72 -13.85
N GLY A 103 -6.10 4.16 -12.67
CA GLY A 103 -4.96 4.53 -11.83
C GLY A 103 -3.71 3.71 -12.17
N PRO A 104 -2.66 3.76 -11.35
CA PRO A 104 -1.44 3.00 -11.58
C PRO A 104 -1.68 1.49 -11.49
N GLU A 105 -1.00 0.74 -12.35
CA GLU A 105 -0.90 -0.71 -12.27
C GLU A 105 0.30 -1.07 -11.37
N MET A 106 0.04 -1.78 -10.29
CA MET A 106 1.02 -2.06 -9.26
C MET A 106 1.52 -3.49 -9.34
N GLU A 107 2.84 -3.67 -9.19
CA GLU A 107 3.43 -4.97 -8.89
C GLU A 107 3.51 -5.19 -7.38
N ILE A 108 3.08 -6.36 -6.93
CA ILE A 108 3.31 -6.84 -5.56
C ILE A 108 4.63 -7.58 -5.55
N ARG A 109 5.60 -7.04 -4.83
CA ARG A 109 6.94 -7.63 -4.75
C ARG A 109 7.26 -8.13 -3.36
N VAL A 110 7.97 -9.25 -3.28
CA VAL A 110 8.30 -9.96 -2.04
C VAL A 110 9.79 -10.23 -1.95
N LEU A 111 10.34 -10.11 -0.75
CA LEU A 111 11.73 -10.38 -0.41
C LEU A 111 11.80 -11.25 0.83
N GLU A 112 12.53 -12.37 0.74
CA GLU A 112 12.84 -13.30 1.84
C GLU A 112 14.29 -13.16 2.31
N GLU A 113 15.17 -12.66 1.44
CA GLU A 113 16.58 -12.45 1.72
C GLU A 113 17.08 -11.22 0.96
N VAL A 114 17.81 -10.36 1.65
CA VAL A 114 18.39 -9.15 1.03
C VAL A 114 19.68 -9.50 0.30
N LEU A 115 19.71 -9.25 -1.00
CA LEU A 115 20.95 -9.40 -1.79
C LEU A 115 21.96 -8.28 -1.44
N PRO A 116 23.27 -8.61 -1.46
CA PRO A 116 24.31 -7.62 -1.20
C PRO A 116 24.22 -6.41 -2.14
N THR A 117 24.27 -5.22 -1.58
CA THR A 117 24.30 -3.99 -2.38
C THR A 117 25.68 -3.82 -3.02
N PRO A 118 25.79 -3.45 -4.30
CA PRO A 118 27.06 -3.44 -5.04
C PRO A 118 28.01 -2.33 -4.59
N ARG A 119 27.53 -1.31 -3.88
CA ARG A 119 28.34 -0.18 -3.40
C ARG A 119 27.88 0.29 -2.02
N PRO A 120 28.80 0.61 -1.11
CA PRO A 120 28.45 1.27 0.14
C PRO A 120 27.89 2.67 -0.15
N VAL A 121 26.82 3.03 0.54
CA VAL A 121 26.17 4.34 0.45
C VAL A 121 26.48 5.08 1.75
N PRO A 122 27.04 6.31 1.72
CA PRO A 122 27.30 7.08 2.92
C PRO A 122 26.04 7.32 3.73
N GLY A 123 26.15 7.25 5.07
CA GLY A 123 25.04 7.49 5.97
C GLY A 123 24.67 6.28 6.81
N ARG A 124 23.50 6.37 7.42
CA ARG A 124 22.95 5.31 8.27
C ARG A 124 21.43 5.39 8.31
N MET A 125 20.77 4.26 8.53
CA MET A 125 19.35 4.21 8.87
C MET A 125 19.15 4.54 10.36
N ARG A 126 18.08 5.27 10.65
CA ARG A 126 17.54 5.46 12.01
C ARG A 126 16.02 5.62 11.99
N LEU A 127 15.38 5.46 13.14
CA LEU A 127 13.99 5.90 13.30
C LEU A 127 13.86 7.41 13.09
N ALA A 128 12.73 7.84 12.57
CA ALA A 128 12.37 9.25 12.50
C ALA A 128 12.23 9.81 13.93
N ALA A 129 12.78 11.00 14.16
CA ALA A 129 12.70 11.70 15.43
C ALA A 129 11.73 12.88 15.36
N ALA A 130 11.26 13.37 16.50
CA ALA A 130 10.35 14.51 16.54
C ALA A 130 10.88 15.75 15.79
N ALA A 131 12.20 15.95 15.77
CA ALA A 131 12.84 17.03 15.02
C ALA A 131 12.69 16.90 13.49
N ASP A 132 12.40 15.71 12.96
CA ASP A 132 12.22 15.46 11.55
C ASP A 132 10.76 15.71 11.09
N ALA A 133 9.82 15.88 12.01
CA ALA A 133 8.38 15.85 11.74
C ALA A 133 7.94 16.77 10.61
N ALA A 134 8.33 18.05 10.66
CA ALA A 134 7.93 19.02 9.64
C ALA A 134 8.45 18.66 8.23
N LEU A 135 9.70 18.13 8.15
CA LEU A 135 10.28 17.68 6.90
C LEU A 135 9.55 16.45 6.35
N LEU A 136 9.28 15.48 7.23
CA LEU A 136 8.66 14.22 6.82
C LEU A 136 7.18 14.39 6.49
N GLU A 137 6.48 15.33 7.10
CA GLU A 137 5.12 15.71 6.69
C GLU A 137 5.09 16.27 5.27
N ASP A 138 5.97 17.22 4.93
CA ASP A 138 6.13 17.71 3.55
C ASP A 138 6.41 16.57 2.57
N TRP A 139 7.32 15.66 2.93
CA TRP A 139 7.63 14.50 2.10
C TRP A 139 6.49 13.50 1.98
N GLY A 140 5.68 13.35 3.00
CA GLY A 140 4.47 12.52 2.95
C GLY A 140 3.47 13.03 1.92
N PHE A 141 3.20 14.34 1.91
CA PHE A 141 2.34 14.96 0.90
C PHE A 141 2.92 14.83 -0.52
N ARG A 142 4.22 15.10 -0.68
CA ARG A 142 4.89 14.93 -2.00
C ARG A 142 4.86 13.49 -2.48
N PHE A 143 5.03 12.53 -1.58
CA PHE A 143 4.91 11.11 -1.94
C PHE A 143 3.53 10.78 -2.48
N VAL A 144 2.47 11.24 -1.82
CA VAL A 144 1.08 11.04 -2.25
C VAL A 144 0.84 11.69 -3.62
N ASP A 145 1.28 12.93 -3.81
CA ASP A 145 1.14 13.67 -5.07
C ASP A 145 1.89 12.99 -6.22
N GLU A 146 3.16 12.62 -6.01
CA GLU A 146 4.00 12.00 -7.04
C GLU A 146 3.60 10.55 -7.35
N SER A 147 3.07 9.80 -6.38
CA SER A 147 2.68 8.40 -6.57
C SER A 147 1.30 8.22 -7.18
N GLY A 148 0.45 9.23 -7.10
CA GLY A 148 -0.96 9.10 -7.46
C GLY A 148 -1.75 8.12 -6.58
N ILE A 149 -1.13 7.62 -5.50
CA ILE A 149 -1.71 6.66 -4.56
C ILE A 149 -2.11 7.44 -3.31
N GLY A 150 -3.27 8.04 -3.30
CA GLY A 150 -3.74 8.76 -2.14
C GLY A 150 -5.21 9.12 -2.22
N GLY A 151 -5.93 8.91 -1.14
CA GLY A 151 -7.23 9.53 -0.94
C GLY A 151 -7.05 11.02 -0.64
N ALA A 152 -8.05 11.83 -0.94
CA ALA A 152 -8.10 13.25 -0.59
C ALA A 152 -8.18 13.41 0.94
N GLY A 153 -7.05 13.27 1.62
CA GLY A 153 -6.93 13.49 3.05
C GLY A 153 -6.14 14.77 3.33
N SER A 154 -6.60 15.57 4.28
CA SER A 154 -5.92 16.78 4.73
C SER A 154 -4.79 16.49 5.72
N GLU A 155 -4.67 15.27 6.21
CA GLU A 155 -3.66 14.87 7.19
C GLU A 155 -2.46 14.19 6.56
N SER A 156 -1.28 14.53 7.07
CA SER A 156 -0.04 13.89 6.63
C SER A 156 -0.03 12.42 7.04
N PRO A 157 0.19 11.49 6.08
CA PRO A 157 0.28 10.07 6.41
C PRO A 157 1.47 9.73 7.31
N THR A 158 2.47 10.60 7.42
CA THR A 158 3.71 10.34 8.18
C THR A 158 3.57 10.58 9.67
N ARG A 159 2.60 11.40 10.13
CA ARG A 159 2.42 11.71 11.55
C ARG A 159 2.07 10.45 12.36
N GLY A 160 1.10 9.67 11.91
CA GLY A 160 0.75 8.40 12.55
C GLY A 160 1.91 7.40 12.51
N LEU A 161 2.60 7.31 11.37
CA LEU A 161 3.76 6.42 11.22
C LEU A 161 4.92 6.76 12.18
N MET A 162 5.12 8.05 12.48
CA MET A 162 6.10 8.47 13.48
C MET A 162 5.66 8.12 14.91
N ALA A 163 4.38 8.30 15.23
CA ALA A 163 3.84 7.96 16.54
C ALA A 163 3.92 6.45 16.83
N ASP A 164 3.84 5.63 15.81
CA ASP A 164 3.91 4.17 15.89
C ASP A 164 5.34 3.59 15.75
N ASP A 165 6.38 4.44 15.73
CA ASP A 165 7.78 4.05 15.47
C ASP A 165 7.94 3.23 14.17
N ALA A 166 7.12 3.52 13.18
CA ALA A 166 7.05 2.81 11.90
C ALA A 166 7.81 3.50 10.77
N LEU A 167 8.26 4.75 10.96
CA LEU A 167 8.94 5.55 9.95
C LEU A 167 10.44 5.61 10.18
N TYR A 168 11.20 5.24 9.16
CA TYR A 168 12.65 5.22 9.16
C TYR A 168 13.21 6.22 8.14
N VAL A 169 14.40 6.75 8.42
CA VAL A 169 15.08 7.70 7.55
C VAL A 169 16.52 7.26 7.28
N TRP A 170 17.03 7.65 6.11
CA TRP A 170 18.46 7.60 5.79
C TRP A 170 19.09 8.95 6.10
N GLU A 171 20.05 8.99 7.00
CA GLU A 171 20.74 10.20 7.42
C GLU A 171 22.19 10.22 6.91
N VAL A 172 22.60 11.34 6.33
CA VAL A 172 23.99 11.62 5.88
C VAL A 172 24.40 12.96 6.43
N ASP A 173 25.51 13.01 7.18
CA ASP A 173 26.06 14.24 7.79
C ASP A 173 25.00 15.05 8.54
N GLY A 174 24.18 14.38 9.35
CA GLY A 174 23.10 14.99 10.15
C GLY A 174 21.90 15.47 9.34
N ARG A 175 21.80 15.11 8.06
CA ARG A 175 20.67 15.50 7.18
C ARG A 175 19.90 14.28 6.70
N VAL A 176 18.60 14.31 6.84
CA VAL A 176 17.71 13.29 6.27
C VAL A 176 17.72 13.38 4.74
N ARG A 177 17.89 12.22 4.07
CA ARG A 177 18.00 12.10 2.61
C ARG A 177 16.91 11.26 1.97
N SER A 178 16.36 10.30 2.70
CA SER A 178 15.29 9.41 2.24
C SER A 178 14.45 8.94 3.42
N MET A 179 13.21 8.55 3.18
CA MET A 179 12.34 7.93 4.17
C MET A 179 11.74 6.62 3.65
N ALA A 180 11.37 5.72 4.55
CA ALA A 180 10.61 4.50 4.30
C ALA A 180 9.87 4.08 5.56
N ALA A 181 8.70 3.46 5.43
CA ALA A 181 7.92 2.98 6.55
C ALA A 181 7.76 1.46 6.54
N ALA A 182 7.69 0.86 7.74
CA ALA A 182 7.31 -0.53 7.95
C ALA A 182 5.88 -0.58 8.51
N VAL A 183 4.93 -1.08 7.72
CA VAL A 183 3.50 -0.97 8.02
C VAL A 183 2.74 -2.26 7.77
N GLY A 184 1.57 -2.40 8.38
CA GLY A 184 0.61 -3.45 8.09
C GLY A 184 1.19 -4.86 8.22
N PRO A 185 1.70 -5.28 9.40
CA PRO A 185 2.21 -6.62 9.60
C PRO A 185 1.10 -7.66 9.36
N THR A 186 1.44 -8.68 8.59
CA THR A 186 0.62 -9.87 8.37
C THR A 186 1.06 -10.99 9.32
N PRO A 187 0.48 -12.19 9.32
CA PRO A 187 0.95 -13.29 10.19
C PRO A 187 2.45 -13.59 10.07
N ARG A 188 3.03 -13.46 8.86
CA ARG A 188 4.45 -13.79 8.63
C ARG A 188 5.22 -12.68 7.92
N GLY A 189 4.55 -11.75 7.26
CA GLY A 189 5.16 -10.70 6.46
C GLY A 189 4.95 -9.30 7.02
N ILE A 190 5.68 -8.33 6.45
CA ILE A 190 5.50 -6.92 6.75
C ILE A 190 5.69 -6.08 5.50
N ARG A 191 4.86 -5.05 5.32
CA ARG A 191 4.92 -4.17 4.16
C ARG A 191 5.90 -3.02 4.37
N ILE A 192 6.75 -2.79 3.37
CA ILE A 192 7.52 -1.54 3.23
C ILE A 192 6.73 -0.59 2.34
N ALA A 193 6.52 0.62 2.81
CA ALA A 193 5.75 1.66 2.13
C ALA A 193 6.39 3.04 2.32
N TYR A 194 5.83 4.08 1.70
CA TYR A 194 6.30 5.47 1.82
C TYR A 194 7.79 5.65 1.54
N VAL A 195 8.33 4.88 0.58
CA VAL A 195 9.72 5.04 0.16
C VAL A 195 9.83 6.29 -0.69
N TYR A 196 10.42 7.34 -0.12
CA TYR A 196 10.57 8.63 -0.77
C TYR A 196 11.97 9.21 -0.62
N THR A 197 12.45 9.80 -1.72
CA THR A 197 13.69 10.56 -1.79
C THR A 197 13.41 11.83 -2.60
N PRO A 198 13.60 13.03 -2.04
CA PRO A 198 13.34 14.27 -2.76
C PRO A 198 14.26 14.41 -3.98
N HIS A 199 13.81 15.10 -5.01
CA HIS A 199 14.49 15.19 -6.31
C HIS A 199 15.99 15.50 -6.21
N HIS A 200 16.37 16.48 -5.36
CA HIS A 200 17.77 16.90 -5.18
C HIS A 200 18.68 15.86 -4.49
N ALA A 201 18.09 14.79 -3.94
CA ALA A 201 18.80 13.71 -3.25
C ALA A 201 18.70 12.35 -3.98
N ARG A 202 18.07 12.31 -5.16
CA ARG A 202 17.96 11.11 -5.99
C ARG A 202 19.32 10.73 -6.60
N GLU A 203 19.40 9.49 -7.11
CA GLU A 203 20.58 8.94 -7.81
C GLU A 203 21.82 8.71 -6.95
N HIS A 204 21.75 8.96 -5.63
CA HIS A 204 22.82 8.69 -4.66
C HIS A 204 22.70 7.30 -3.98
N GLY A 205 21.67 6.53 -4.28
CA GLY A 205 21.43 5.21 -3.70
C GLY A 205 20.78 5.20 -2.31
N TYR A 206 20.37 6.35 -1.78
CA TYR A 206 19.82 6.46 -0.41
C TYR A 206 18.58 5.60 -0.18
N ALA A 207 17.61 5.60 -1.12
CA ALA A 207 16.44 4.73 -1.03
C ALA A 207 16.84 3.25 -1.04
N THR A 208 17.80 2.87 -1.89
CA THR A 208 18.28 1.47 -1.97
C THR A 208 18.90 1.04 -0.64
N ALA A 209 19.76 1.87 -0.05
CA ALA A 209 20.42 1.58 1.22
C ALA A 209 19.40 1.50 2.37
N LEU A 210 18.47 2.47 2.43
CA LEU A 210 17.43 2.50 3.45
C LEU A 210 16.53 1.25 3.37
N VAL A 211 16.03 0.89 2.18
CA VAL A 211 15.17 -0.28 2.01
C VAL A 211 15.93 -1.57 2.32
N ALA A 212 17.21 -1.66 1.93
CA ALA A 212 18.05 -2.83 2.26
C ALA A 212 18.19 -3.00 3.77
N GLU A 213 18.59 -1.96 4.49
CA GLU A 213 18.77 -2.03 5.95
C GLU A 213 17.44 -2.26 6.68
N LEU A 214 16.36 -1.60 6.22
CA LEU A 214 15.04 -1.82 6.80
C LEU A 214 14.55 -3.25 6.58
N SER A 215 14.71 -3.81 5.38
CA SER A 215 14.37 -5.21 5.10
C SER A 215 15.18 -6.17 5.97
N HIS A 216 16.49 -5.96 6.10
CA HIS A 216 17.32 -6.74 7.03
C HIS A 216 16.84 -6.65 8.48
N LEU A 217 16.53 -5.45 8.96
CA LEU A 217 16.01 -5.24 10.31
C LEU A 217 14.72 -6.02 10.55
N LEU A 218 13.80 -5.98 9.58
CA LEU A 218 12.49 -6.61 9.70
C LEU A 218 12.58 -8.14 9.65
N LEU A 219 13.38 -8.70 8.75
CA LEU A 219 13.64 -10.14 8.69
C LEU A 219 14.31 -10.63 9.99
N ASN A 220 15.26 -9.87 10.54
CA ASN A 220 15.91 -10.19 11.83
C ASN A 220 14.95 -10.04 13.02
N ARG A 221 13.85 -9.31 12.91
CA ARG A 221 12.77 -9.25 13.91
C ARG A 221 11.80 -10.42 13.84
N GLY A 222 12.02 -11.37 12.93
CA GLY A 222 11.25 -12.61 12.81
C GLY A 222 10.14 -12.61 11.78
N PHE A 223 10.08 -11.59 10.89
CA PHE A 223 9.22 -11.70 9.72
C PHE A 223 9.87 -12.63 8.69
N ASP A 224 9.09 -13.52 8.10
CA ASP A 224 9.57 -14.45 7.07
C ASP A 224 9.88 -13.72 5.75
N PHE A 225 9.16 -12.61 5.50
CA PHE A 225 9.33 -11.82 4.29
C PHE A 225 8.92 -10.36 4.47
N CYS A 226 9.52 -9.49 3.66
CA CYS A 226 9.05 -8.14 3.40
C CYS A 226 8.30 -8.09 2.08
N PHE A 227 7.26 -7.26 1.97
CA PHE A 227 6.59 -7.04 0.70
C PHE A 227 6.32 -5.55 0.46
N LEU A 228 6.07 -5.18 -0.79
CA LEU A 228 5.76 -3.81 -1.19
C LEU A 228 4.93 -3.78 -2.46
N TYR A 229 4.30 -2.64 -2.68
CA TYR A 229 3.64 -2.30 -3.93
C TYR A 229 4.49 -1.28 -4.68
N THR A 230 4.67 -1.47 -5.97
CA THR A 230 5.43 -0.53 -6.82
C THR A 230 4.72 -0.33 -8.15
N ASP A 231 4.64 0.91 -8.60
CA ASP A 231 4.09 1.24 -9.91
C ASP A 231 4.95 0.57 -11.00
N ARG A 232 4.29 -0.24 -11.82
CA ARG A 232 4.89 -0.96 -12.95
C ARG A 232 5.51 -0.02 -13.99
N ALA A 233 4.93 1.17 -14.13
CA ALA A 233 5.43 2.20 -15.04
C ALA A 233 6.67 2.94 -14.52
N ASN A 234 7.08 2.73 -13.25
CA ASN A 234 8.23 3.40 -12.65
C ASN A 234 9.50 2.52 -12.71
N PRO A 235 10.38 2.69 -13.73
CA PRO A 235 11.58 1.85 -13.90
C PRO A 235 12.61 2.06 -12.79
N THR A 236 12.64 3.24 -12.16
CA THR A 236 13.59 3.56 -11.08
C THR A 236 13.30 2.71 -9.86
N SER A 237 12.04 2.70 -9.40
CA SER A 237 11.60 1.90 -8.26
C SER A 237 11.77 0.41 -8.53
N SER A 238 11.34 -0.06 -9.71
CA SER A 238 11.49 -1.45 -10.14
C SER A 238 12.94 -1.90 -10.12
N GLY A 239 13.88 -1.08 -10.60
CA GLY A 239 15.32 -1.37 -10.59
C GLY A 239 15.92 -1.42 -9.18
N ILE A 240 15.45 -0.60 -8.24
CA ILE A 240 15.90 -0.64 -6.83
C ILE A 240 15.52 -1.98 -6.22
N TYR A 241 14.25 -2.33 -6.27
CA TYR A 241 13.73 -3.54 -5.60
C TYR A 241 14.27 -4.82 -6.19
N GLN A 242 14.41 -4.90 -7.52
CA GLN A 242 15.02 -6.05 -8.18
C GLN A 242 16.48 -6.28 -7.75
N ARG A 243 17.29 -5.22 -7.64
CA ARG A 243 18.68 -5.32 -7.17
C ARG A 243 18.79 -5.82 -5.73
N LEU A 244 17.82 -5.52 -4.89
CA LEU A 244 17.77 -5.99 -3.50
C LEU A 244 17.28 -7.43 -3.35
N GLY A 245 16.77 -8.05 -4.42
CA GLY A 245 16.26 -9.41 -4.41
C GLY A 245 14.73 -9.52 -4.34
N TYR A 246 13.99 -8.41 -4.38
CA TYR A 246 12.53 -8.44 -4.46
C TYR A 246 12.07 -9.06 -5.78
N ARG A 247 11.15 -10.02 -5.69
CA ARG A 247 10.56 -10.72 -6.83
C ARG A 247 9.09 -10.35 -6.98
N THR A 248 8.61 -10.18 -8.20
CA THR A 248 7.18 -9.96 -8.47
C THR A 248 6.40 -11.24 -8.18
N MET A 249 5.34 -11.12 -7.36
CA MET A 249 4.50 -12.24 -6.94
C MET A 249 3.05 -12.09 -7.40
N GLY A 250 2.61 -10.87 -7.71
CA GLY A 250 1.25 -10.60 -8.15
C GLY A 250 1.13 -9.19 -8.73
N LEU A 251 -0.07 -8.87 -9.19
CA LEU A 251 -0.46 -7.57 -9.70
C LEU A 251 -1.66 -7.03 -8.92
N ALA A 252 -1.74 -5.72 -8.81
CA ALA A 252 -2.93 -5.01 -8.33
C ALA A 252 -3.23 -3.85 -9.28
N ALA A 253 -4.52 -3.64 -9.53
CA ALA A 253 -5.01 -2.50 -10.29
C ALA A 253 -5.80 -1.57 -9.38
N MET A 254 -5.83 -0.29 -9.71
CA MET A 254 -6.67 0.71 -9.08
C MET A 254 -7.45 1.45 -10.17
N LEU A 255 -8.76 1.58 -9.97
CA LEU A 255 -9.65 2.34 -10.85
C LEU A 255 -10.40 3.37 -10.00
N ASP A 256 -10.37 4.62 -10.44
CA ASP A 256 -11.10 5.72 -9.80
C ASP A 256 -12.47 5.91 -10.45
N PHE A 257 -13.46 6.23 -9.64
CA PHE A 257 -14.80 6.60 -10.10
C PHE A 257 -14.96 8.12 -10.06
N LEU A 258 -15.29 8.68 -11.20
CA LEU A 258 -15.46 10.13 -11.37
C LEU A 258 -16.94 10.43 -11.61
N PRO A 259 -17.51 11.43 -10.91
CA PRO A 259 -18.86 11.88 -11.22
C PRO A 259 -18.97 12.23 -12.71
N THR A 260 -20.09 11.89 -13.33
CA THR A 260 -20.39 12.39 -14.66
C THR A 260 -20.57 13.91 -14.56
N SER A 261 -19.76 14.64 -15.31
CA SER A 261 -20.01 16.09 -15.49
C SER A 261 -21.34 16.25 -16.21
N ASP A 262 -22.29 16.92 -15.57
CA ASP A 262 -23.53 17.36 -16.20
C ASP A 262 -23.26 18.31 -17.39
#